data_1a2709e7f5e4fc3a248020db7a8ff8d4
#
_entry.id   1a2709e7f5e4fc3a248020db7a8ff8d4
#
_cell.length_a   1.000
_cell.length_b   1.000
_cell.length_c   1.000
_cell.angle_alpha   90.00
_cell.angle_beta   90.00
_cell.angle_gamma   90.00
#
_symmetry.space_group_name_H-M   'P 1'
#
loop_
_entity.id
_entity.type
_entity.pdbx_description
1 polymer ?
#
loop_
_entity_poly.entity_id
_entity_poly.type
_entity_poly.pdbx_seq_one_letter_code
_entity_poly.pdbx_strand_id
1 'polypeptide(L)'
;MKKTRLCVITLALISHFNPVLANDAPPGWRWYNEPKAITAPPKPKPLPSNTQTTVSPPSTLSATQQMDWFHTMHDEAKNDAFIHPKDKEKLAHFLALNRFITAQTDEIGMTFKAVLLDKPELSYTKDHPTEQAARQPYLALETQKKTDAVKQMQQEGWGFFFVYEGRDALTQKLAPSIQAFADEHHFDLLGISTDQTFITNLKENRHNQGKVTVPFTPALILVHPDTGEMKPLAYGWISQTDLLGRFYNVATDFKTSDF
;
A
#
# COMPACT_ATOMS: atom_id res chain seq x y z
N MET A 1 -71.97 55.33 -34.37
CA MET A 1 -70.85 55.69 -33.47
C MET A 1 -71.17 55.13 -32.09
N LYS A 2 -70.61 53.98 -31.73
CA LYS A 2 -70.85 53.26 -30.44
C LYS A 2 -69.59 53.31 -29.64
N LYS A 3 -69.62 53.95 -28.46
CA LYS A 3 -68.53 53.98 -27.50
C LYS A 3 -68.59 52.74 -26.62
N THR A 4 -67.60 51.85 -26.71
CA THR A 4 -67.45 50.70 -25.85
C THR A 4 -66.66 51.11 -24.62
N ARG A 5 -67.22 50.93 -23.43
CA ARG A 5 -66.58 51.14 -22.14
C ARG A 5 -65.85 49.89 -21.74
N LEU A 6 -64.54 49.99 -21.52
CA LEU A 6 -63.69 48.92 -21.02
C LEU A 6 -63.75 48.98 -19.49
N CYS A 7 -64.24 47.88 -18.89
CA CYS A 7 -64.27 47.72 -17.43
C CYS A 7 -62.95 47.02 -17.02
N VAL A 8 -62.10 47.72 -16.31
CA VAL A 8 -60.84 47.13 -15.72
C VAL A 8 -61.22 46.54 -14.38
N ILE A 9 -61.16 45.21 -14.28
CA ILE A 9 -61.29 44.49 -13.01
C ILE A 9 -59.86 44.29 -12.47
N THR A 10 -59.50 45.00 -11.43
CA THR A 10 -58.28 44.87 -10.68
C THR A 10 -58.46 43.71 -9.68
N LEU A 11 -57.86 42.57 -9.99
CA LEU A 11 -57.82 41.42 -9.08
C LEU A 11 -56.62 41.59 -8.11
N ALA A 12 -56.93 41.93 -6.84
CA ALA A 12 -55.94 42.03 -5.79
C ALA A 12 -55.54 40.59 -5.29
N LEU A 13 -54.36 40.09 -5.70
CA LEU A 13 -53.75 38.89 -5.15
C LEU A 13 -53.09 39.22 -3.83
N ILE A 14 -53.80 38.90 -2.73
CA ILE A 14 -53.20 38.93 -1.39
C ILE A 14 -52.33 37.67 -1.25
N SER A 15 -51.01 37.80 -1.47
CA SER A 15 -50.03 36.79 -1.15
C SER A 15 -49.83 36.74 0.38
N HIS A 16 -50.30 35.65 0.98
CA HIS A 16 -49.99 35.33 2.37
C HIS A 16 -48.51 34.90 2.44
N PHE A 17 -47.63 35.78 2.82
CA PHE A 17 -46.31 35.46 3.26
C PHE A 17 -46.40 34.84 4.65
N ASN A 18 -46.31 33.51 4.75
CA ASN A 18 -45.98 32.85 5.99
C ASN A 18 -44.48 33.04 6.26
N PRO A 19 -44.08 33.66 7.38
CA PRO A 19 -42.68 33.68 7.75
C PRO A 19 -42.25 32.26 8.11
N VAL A 20 -41.48 31.62 7.24
CA VAL A 20 -40.78 30.39 7.58
C VAL A 20 -39.80 30.75 8.68
N LEU A 21 -40.07 30.32 9.90
CA LEU A 21 -39.13 30.40 11.01
C LEU A 21 -37.87 29.65 10.64
N ALA A 22 -36.75 30.35 10.64
CA ALA A 22 -35.43 29.85 10.22
C ALA A 22 -34.86 28.71 11.10
N ASN A 23 -35.67 28.12 11.98
CA ASN A 23 -35.28 27.04 12.88
C ASN A 23 -35.53 25.63 12.37
N ASP A 24 -36.22 25.46 11.21
CA ASP A 24 -36.55 24.14 10.66
C ASP A 24 -35.68 23.77 9.43
N ALA A 25 -34.58 24.46 9.21
CA ALA A 25 -33.62 24.01 8.21
C ALA A 25 -32.96 22.69 8.65
N PRO A 26 -32.97 21.64 7.80
CA PRO A 26 -32.30 20.37 8.16
C PRO A 26 -30.84 20.63 8.50
N PRO A 27 -30.25 19.92 9.47
CA PRO A 27 -28.85 20.09 9.88
C PRO A 27 -27.95 19.63 8.74
N GLY A 28 -27.64 20.54 7.82
CA GLY A 28 -26.73 20.33 6.72
C GLY A 28 -25.70 21.44 6.73
N TRP A 29 -24.43 21.10 6.69
CA TRP A 29 -23.30 22.00 6.42
C TRP A 29 -22.99 23.12 7.43
N ARG A 30 -23.63 23.17 8.59
CA ARG A 30 -23.29 24.14 9.62
C ARG A 30 -22.27 23.59 10.59
N TRP A 31 -21.05 23.84 10.32
CA TRP A 31 -19.89 23.55 11.20
C TRP A 31 -19.94 24.35 12.53
N TYR A 32 -20.97 25.23 12.70
CA TYR A 32 -21.12 26.17 13.82
C TYR A 32 -22.42 25.99 14.61
N ASN A 33 -23.01 24.78 14.58
CA ASN A 33 -24.07 24.51 15.54
C ASN A 33 -23.43 24.40 16.90
N GLU A 34 -23.64 25.42 17.74
CA GLU A 34 -23.24 25.32 19.14
C GLU A 34 -23.77 24.03 19.75
N PRO A 35 -22.93 23.23 20.43
CA PRO A 35 -23.41 22.01 21.10
C PRO A 35 -24.49 22.40 22.12
N LYS A 36 -25.68 21.81 22.00
CA LYS A 36 -26.72 21.95 23.01
C LYS A 36 -26.09 21.61 24.36
N ALA A 37 -26.22 22.52 25.34
CA ALA A 37 -25.73 22.29 26.68
C ALA A 37 -26.24 20.93 27.17
N ILE A 38 -25.30 19.99 27.36
CA ILE A 38 -25.61 18.67 27.90
C ILE A 38 -26.00 18.89 29.35
N THR A 39 -27.30 18.81 29.63
CA THR A 39 -27.80 18.75 31.01
C THR A 39 -27.19 17.51 31.66
N ALA A 40 -26.32 17.72 32.62
CA ALA A 40 -25.66 16.61 33.32
C ALA A 40 -26.73 15.63 33.86
N PRO A 41 -26.55 14.31 33.66
CA PRO A 41 -27.45 13.33 34.19
C PRO A 41 -27.51 13.45 35.74
N PRO A 42 -28.67 13.23 36.37
CA PRO A 42 -28.79 13.32 37.80
C PRO A 42 -27.81 12.37 38.48
N LYS A 43 -27.09 12.85 39.51
CA LYS A 43 -26.16 12.05 40.30
C LYS A 43 -26.86 10.78 40.77
N PRO A 44 -26.29 9.59 40.54
CA PRO A 44 -26.86 8.33 41.05
C PRO A 44 -26.91 8.39 42.58
N LYS A 45 -28.06 7.95 43.17
CA LYS A 45 -28.19 7.78 44.59
C LYS A 45 -27.16 6.74 45.06
N PRO A 46 -26.55 6.93 46.29
CA PRO A 46 -25.64 5.93 46.83
C PRO A 46 -26.36 4.59 46.99
N LEU A 47 -25.82 3.55 46.35
CA LEU A 47 -26.23 2.19 46.64
C LEU A 47 -25.80 1.79 48.08
N PRO A 48 -26.59 0.99 48.79
CA PRO A 48 -26.21 0.48 50.08
C PRO A 48 -24.95 -0.37 49.97
N SER A 49 -24.00 -0.09 50.86
CA SER A 49 -22.73 -0.78 50.96
C SER A 49 -22.98 -2.26 51.29
N ASN A 50 -22.84 -3.13 50.30
CA ASN A 50 -22.89 -4.57 50.53
C ASN A 50 -21.46 -5.06 50.81
N THR A 51 -21.35 -5.79 51.89
CA THR A 51 -20.19 -6.50 52.40
C THR A 51 -19.44 -7.21 51.29
N GLN A 52 -18.19 -6.82 51.08
CA GLN A 52 -17.28 -7.47 50.12
C GLN A 52 -17.00 -8.90 50.54
N THR A 53 -17.67 -9.83 49.92
CA THR A 53 -17.10 -11.17 49.73
C THR A 53 -16.03 -11.00 48.68
N THR A 54 -14.76 -11.18 49.01
CA THR A 54 -13.64 -11.22 48.09
C THR A 54 -13.77 -12.42 47.18
N VAL A 55 -14.60 -12.27 46.13
CA VAL A 55 -14.60 -13.19 45.01
C VAL A 55 -13.40 -12.75 44.15
N SER A 56 -12.37 -13.57 44.10
CA SER A 56 -11.30 -13.42 43.13
C SER A 56 -11.94 -13.20 41.74
N PRO A 57 -11.55 -12.17 40.96
CA PRO A 57 -12.11 -12.00 39.64
C PRO A 57 -11.88 -13.28 38.84
N PRO A 58 -12.87 -13.76 38.07
CA PRO A 58 -12.68 -14.93 37.23
C PRO A 58 -11.46 -14.67 36.36
N SER A 59 -10.53 -15.65 36.26
CA SER A 59 -9.36 -15.53 35.44
C SER A 59 -9.82 -15.35 33.99
N THR A 60 -9.80 -14.12 33.51
CA THR A 60 -10.11 -13.83 32.12
C THR A 60 -8.96 -14.36 31.26
N LEU A 61 -9.28 -15.18 30.27
CA LEU A 61 -8.30 -15.67 29.31
C LEU A 61 -7.56 -14.48 28.71
N SER A 62 -6.25 -14.63 28.47
CA SER A 62 -5.49 -13.63 27.70
C SER A 62 -6.05 -13.52 26.27
N ALA A 63 -5.77 -12.42 25.58
CA ALA A 63 -6.20 -12.24 24.19
C ALA A 63 -5.75 -13.41 23.29
N THR A 64 -4.51 -13.89 23.47
CA THR A 64 -3.99 -15.06 22.74
C THR A 64 -4.79 -16.33 23.06
N GLN A 65 -5.05 -16.61 24.33
CA GLN A 65 -5.84 -17.78 24.71
C GLN A 65 -7.29 -17.72 24.19
N GLN A 66 -7.89 -16.53 24.13
CA GLN A 66 -9.21 -16.34 23.51
C GLN A 66 -9.18 -16.62 22.01
N MET A 67 -8.14 -16.18 21.29
CA MET A 67 -7.97 -16.46 19.86
C MET A 67 -7.70 -17.96 19.60
N ASP A 68 -6.87 -18.60 20.39
CA ASP A 68 -6.59 -20.04 20.28
C ASP A 68 -7.87 -20.87 20.49
N TRP A 69 -8.66 -20.50 21.49
CA TRP A 69 -9.96 -21.11 21.72
C TRP A 69 -10.90 -20.90 20.51
N PHE A 70 -10.96 -19.68 19.98
CA PHE A 70 -11.83 -19.36 18.85
C PHE A 70 -11.41 -20.11 17.58
N HIS A 71 -10.11 -20.19 17.30
CA HIS A 71 -9.60 -20.96 16.16
C HIS A 71 -9.97 -22.44 16.28
N THR A 72 -9.81 -23.02 17.48
CA THR A 72 -10.19 -24.42 17.74
C THR A 72 -11.69 -24.65 17.48
N MET A 73 -12.54 -23.76 17.98
CA MET A 73 -14.00 -23.83 17.79
C MET A 73 -14.39 -23.67 16.31
N HIS A 74 -13.76 -22.75 15.61
CA HIS A 74 -14.01 -22.52 14.18
C HIS A 74 -13.58 -23.73 13.33
N ASP A 75 -12.40 -24.29 13.60
CA ASP A 75 -11.88 -25.46 12.88
C ASP A 75 -12.74 -26.69 13.15
N GLU A 76 -13.20 -26.90 14.37
CA GLU A 76 -14.11 -27.99 14.69
C GLU A 76 -15.44 -27.84 13.96
N ALA A 77 -16.05 -26.67 13.98
CA ALA A 77 -17.31 -26.41 13.27
C ALA A 77 -17.16 -26.60 11.75
N LYS A 78 -16.01 -26.16 11.19
CA LYS A 78 -15.68 -26.37 9.78
C LYS A 78 -15.59 -27.88 9.46
N ASN A 79 -14.80 -28.62 10.22
CA ASN A 79 -14.57 -30.04 9.99
C ASN A 79 -15.86 -30.84 10.14
N ASP A 80 -16.67 -30.50 11.16
CA ASP A 80 -17.95 -31.17 11.41
C ASP A 80 -18.96 -30.95 10.24
N ALA A 81 -19.00 -29.71 9.71
CA ALA A 81 -19.82 -29.39 8.54
C ALA A 81 -19.35 -30.16 7.27
N PHE A 82 -18.03 -30.31 7.09
CA PHE A 82 -17.48 -31.02 5.92
C PHE A 82 -17.65 -32.53 6.01
N ILE A 83 -17.55 -33.13 7.20
CA ILE A 83 -17.75 -34.56 7.41
C ILE A 83 -19.25 -34.93 7.26
N HIS A 84 -20.15 -34.00 7.58
CA HIS A 84 -21.59 -34.21 7.53
C HIS A 84 -22.27 -33.28 6.52
N PRO A 85 -21.99 -33.37 5.21
CA PRO A 85 -22.36 -32.36 4.21
C PRO A 85 -23.86 -32.20 3.98
N LYS A 86 -24.70 -33.15 4.49
CA LYS A 86 -26.15 -33.07 4.40
C LYS A 86 -26.81 -32.54 5.68
N ASP A 87 -26.02 -32.33 6.74
CA ASP A 87 -26.51 -31.79 7.99
C ASP A 87 -26.55 -30.25 7.95
N LYS A 88 -27.77 -29.73 7.86
CA LYS A 88 -28.01 -28.30 7.73
C LYS A 88 -27.63 -27.52 9.00
N GLU A 89 -27.81 -28.12 10.17
CA GLU A 89 -27.53 -27.50 11.48
C GLU A 89 -26.00 -27.24 11.62
N LYS A 90 -25.20 -28.26 11.30
CA LYS A 90 -23.74 -28.16 11.35
C LYS A 90 -23.22 -27.12 10.36
N LEU A 91 -23.74 -27.13 9.12
CA LEU A 91 -23.37 -26.10 8.13
C LEU A 91 -23.83 -24.71 8.58
N ALA A 92 -25.02 -24.56 9.13
CA ALA A 92 -25.52 -23.29 9.64
C ALA A 92 -24.64 -22.74 10.78
N HIS A 93 -24.18 -23.61 11.69
CA HIS A 93 -23.25 -23.22 12.76
C HIS A 93 -21.93 -22.69 12.20
N PHE A 94 -21.32 -23.40 11.27
CA PHE A 94 -20.08 -22.94 10.61
C PHE A 94 -20.28 -21.60 9.87
N LEU A 95 -21.39 -21.44 9.15
CA LEU A 95 -21.69 -20.18 8.45
C LEU A 95 -21.94 -19.02 9.42
N ALA A 96 -22.54 -19.29 10.60
CA ALA A 96 -22.73 -18.28 11.64
C ALA A 96 -21.38 -17.77 12.19
N LEU A 97 -20.42 -18.68 12.42
CA LEU A 97 -19.05 -18.29 12.83
C LEU A 97 -18.35 -17.45 11.76
N ASN A 98 -18.46 -17.82 10.48
CA ASN A 98 -17.89 -17.01 9.39
C ASN A 98 -18.52 -15.62 9.32
N ARG A 99 -19.85 -15.52 9.52
CA ARG A 99 -20.53 -14.21 9.58
C ARG A 99 -20.03 -13.37 10.74
N PHE A 100 -19.79 -13.98 11.90
CA PHE A 100 -19.20 -13.29 13.05
C PHE A 100 -17.80 -12.75 12.71
N ILE A 101 -16.93 -13.56 12.08
CA ILE A 101 -15.57 -13.12 11.65
C ILE A 101 -15.67 -11.91 10.73
N THR A 102 -16.58 -11.95 9.74
CA THR A 102 -16.79 -10.83 8.82
C THR A 102 -17.18 -9.56 9.55
N ALA A 103 -18.14 -9.64 10.48
CA ALA A 103 -18.57 -8.49 11.28
C ALA A 103 -17.42 -7.90 12.13
N GLN A 104 -16.62 -8.76 12.77
CA GLN A 104 -15.44 -8.31 13.53
C GLN A 104 -14.38 -7.67 12.64
N THR A 105 -14.19 -8.20 11.43
CA THR A 105 -13.25 -7.62 10.44
C THR A 105 -13.69 -6.22 10.02
N ASP A 106 -14.99 -6.01 9.80
CA ASP A 106 -15.55 -4.70 9.46
C ASP A 106 -15.35 -3.70 10.62
N GLU A 107 -15.61 -4.12 11.86
CA GLU A 107 -15.37 -3.29 13.05
C GLU A 107 -13.91 -2.89 13.21
N ILE A 108 -13.00 -3.86 13.06
CA ILE A 108 -11.55 -3.60 13.09
C ILE A 108 -11.17 -2.62 11.97
N GLY A 109 -11.70 -2.82 10.76
CA GLY A 109 -11.45 -1.94 9.63
C GLY A 109 -11.91 -0.50 9.86
N MET A 110 -13.05 -0.31 10.50
CA MET A 110 -13.55 1.03 10.86
C MET A 110 -12.74 1.65 11.99
N THR A 111 -12.38 0.86 13.01
CA THR A 111 -11.51 1.31 14.10
C THR A 111 -10.11 1.68 13.58
N PHE A 112 -9.56 0.89 12.66
CA PHE A 112 -8.29 1.19 12.01
C PHE A 112 -8.31 2.56 11.32
N LYS A 113 -9.38 2.86 10.55
CA LYS A 113 -9.54 4.18 9.92
C LYS A 113 -9.59 5.31 10.95
N ALA A 114 -10.32 5.13 12.05
CA ALA A 114 -10.39 6.12 13.12
C ALA A 114 -9.01 6.34 13.78
N VAL A 115 -8.29 5.25 14.07
CA VAL A 115 -6.93 5.35 14.63
C VAL A 115 -5.97 6.11 13.72
N LEU A 116 -6.05 5.92 12.39
CA LEU A 116 -5.21 6.67 11.45
C LEU A 116 -5.55 8.16 11.39
N LEU A 117 -6.77 8.56 11.76
CA LEU A 117 -7.13 9.98 11.90
C LEU A 117 -6.58 10.57 13.22
N ASP A 118 -6.64 9.80 14.31
CA ASP A 118 -6.14 10.24 15.62
C ASP A 118 -4.61 10.21 15.71
N LYS A 119 -3.98 9.30 14.97
CA LYS A 119 -2.53 9.03 14.95
C LYS A 119 -2.01 8.97 13.51
N PRO A 120 -1.93 10.11 12.82
CA PRO A 120 -1.53 10.16 11.41
C PRO A 120 -0.10 9.65 11.16
N GLU A 121 0.75 9.62 12.17
CA GLU A 121 2.10 9.05 12.09
C GLU A 121 2.12 7.55 11.81
N LEU A 122 1.00 6.84 12.05
CA LEU A 122 0.85 5.44 11.72
C LEU A 122 0.35 5.20 10.29
N SER A 123 0.03 6.27 9.56
CA SER A 123 -0.50 6.16 8.21
C SER A 123 0.62 6.13 7.17
N TYR A 124 0.70 5.04 6.41
CA TYR A 124 1.59 4.95 5.26
C TYR A 124 1.32 6.05 4.22
N THR A 125 0.05 6.40 4.01
CA THR A 125 -0.35 7.39 3.00
C THR A 125 0.01 8.83 3.38
N LYS A 126 0.43 9.09 4.62
CA LYS A 126 0.95 10.40 5.04
C LYS A 126 2.21 10.77 4.24
N ASP A 127 3.12 9.82 4.11
CA ASP A 127 4.42 10.04 3.47
C ASP A 127 4.47 9.47 2.04
N HIS A 128 3.54 8.56 1.69
CA HIS A 128 3.51 7.84 0.41
C HIS A 128 2.11 7.96 -0.22
N PRO A 129 1.87 8.97 -1.05
CA PRO A 129 0.57 9.14 -1.72
C PRO A 129 0.32 7.97 -2.68
N THR A 130 -0.83 7.27 -2.51
CA THR A 130 -1.19 6.08 -3.30
C THR A 130 -2.10 6.42 -4.48
N GLU A 131 -3.36 6.78 -4.23
CA GLU A 131 -4.40 6.99 -5.25
C GLU A 131 -4.89 8.45 -5.29
N GLN A 132 -3.96 9.40 -5.33
CA GLN A 132 -4.23 10.82 -5.26
C GLN A 132 -3.55 11.56 -6.41
N ALA A 133 -3.94 12.82 -6.65
CA ALA A 133 -3.27 13.70 -7.60
C ALA A 133 -1.76 13.88 -7.29
N ALA A 134 -1.37 13.75 -6.02
CA ALA A 134 0.01 13.81 -5.58
C ALA A 134 0.85 12.57 -5.94
N ARG A 135 0.22 11.45 -6.32
CA ARG A 135 0.95 10.21 -6.65
C ARG A 135 1.92 10.38 -7.82
N GLN A 136 1.48 11.01 -8.90
CA GLN A 136 2.31 11.18 -10.08
C GLN A 136 3.55 12.06 -9.82
N PRO A 137 3.42 13.25 -9.20
CA PRO A 137 4.58 14.02 -8.77
C PRO A 137 5.49 13.25 -7.80
N TYR A 138 4.93 12.50 -6.86
CA TYR A 138 5.70 11.69 -5.92
C TYR A 138 6.53 10.62 -6.64
N LEU A 139 5.92 9.84 -7.55
CA LEU A 139 6.62 8.82 -8.33
C LEU A 139 7.71 9.43 -9.23
N ALA A 140 7.46 10.63 -9.77
CA ALA A 140 8.47 11.37 -10.54
C ALA A 140 9.68 11.75 -9.67
N LEU A 141 9.46 12.21 -8.44
CA LEU A 141 10.53 12.51 -7.47
C LEU A 141 11.31 11.25 -7.08
N GLU A 142 10.63 10.13 -6.83
CA GLU A 142 11.29 8.85 -6.51
C GLU A 142 12.12 8.34 -7.70
N THR A 143 11.60 8.44 -8.92
CA THR A 143 12.35 8.10 -10.13
C THR A 143 13.56 9.02 -10.30
N GLN A 144 13.40 10.31 -10.04
CA GLN A 144 14.51 11.27 -10.11
C GLN A 144 15.63 10.92 -9.12
N LYS A 145 15.31 10.62 -7.86
CA LYS A 145 16.29 10.18 -6.86
C LYS A 145 17.08 8.96 -7.33
N LYS A 146 16.39 7.97 -7.90
CA LYS A 146 17.00 6.75 -8.43
C LYS A 146 17.92 7.07 -9.64
N THR A 147 17.48 7.93 -10.52
CA THR A 147 18.27 8.37 -11.67
C THR A 147 19.51 9.18 -11.24
N ASP A 148 19.36 10.04 -10.24
CA ASP A 148 20.48 10.81 -9.69
C ASP A 148 21.54 9.91 -9.04
N ALA A 149 21.12 8.85 -8.34
CA ALA A 149 22.04 7.85 -7.80
C ALA A 149 22.82 7.11 -8.89
N VAL A 150 22.14 6.72 -9.98
CA VAL A 150 22.79 6.13 -11.16
C VAL A 150 23.84 7.09 -11.74
N LYS A 151 23.46 8.34 -11.94
CA LYS A 151 24.34 9.38 -12.47
C LYS A 151 25.54 9.64 -11.56
N GLN A 152 25.34 9.67 -10.24
CA GLN A 152 26.43 9.81 -9.27
C GLN A 152 27.43 8.66 -9.40
N MET A 153 26.97 7.42 -9.41
CA MET A 153 27.84 6.26 -9.56
C MET A 153 28.60 6.27 -10.89
N GLN A 154 27.96 6.68 -11.97
CA GLN A 154 28.62 6.85 -13.26
C GLN A 154 29.74 7.91 -13.18
N GLN A 155 29.50 9.06 -12.51
CA GLN A 155 30.50 10.10 -12.32
C GLN A 155 31.67 9.69 -11.41
N GLU A 156 31.41 8.78 -10.49
CA GLU A 156 32.44 8.14 -9.64
C GLU A 156 33.28 7.12 -10.39
N GLY A 157 32.98 6.84 -11.67
CA GLY A 157 33.75 5.93 -12.51
C GLY A 157 33.32 4.47 -12.44
N TRP A 158 32.14 4.17 -11.86
CA TRP A 158 31.60 2.82 -11.87
C TRP A 158 31.18 2.41 -13.28
N GLY A 159 31.50 1.16 -13.67
CA GLY A 159 30.94 0.45 -14.80
C GLY A 159 30.22 -0.80 -14.35
N PHE A 160 29.73 -1.63 -15.26
CA PHE A 160 29.19 -2.92 -14.86
C PHE A 160 29.48 -4.06 -15.80
N PHE A 161 29.60 -5.24 -15.23
CA PHE A 161 29.73 -6.50 -15.94
C PHE A 161 28.36 -7.16 -16.09
N PHE A 162 28.08 -7.60 -17.30
CA PHE A 162 26.99 -8.52 -17.58
C PHE A 162 27.58 -9.92 -17.80
N VAL A 163 27.52 -10.75 -16.76
CA VAL A 163 28.03 -12.12 -16.78
C VAL A 163 26.94 -13.05 -17.26
N TYR A 164 27.21 -13.81 -18.32
CA TYR A 164 26.16 -14.54 -19.02
C TYR A 164 26.63 -15.83 -19.69
N GLU A 165 25.67 -16.71 -20.00
CA GLU A 165 25.79 -17.83 -20.94
C GLU A 165 25.22 -17.40 -22.30
N GLY A 166 26.08 -17.30 -23.31
CA GLY A 166 25.69 -16.77 -24.62
C GLY A 166 24.74 -17.69 -25.39
N ARG A 167 24.68 -18.98 -25.05
CA ARG A 167 23.74 -19.94 -25.67
C ARG A 167 22.34 -19.87 -25.07
N ASP A 168 22.17 -19.27 -23.91
CA ASP A 168 20.84 -19.14 -23.30
C ASP A 168 19.98 -18.14 -24.08
N ALA A 169 18.88 -18.65 -24.64
CA ALA A 169 17.98 -17.88 -25.49
C ALA A 169 17.30 -16.72 -24.74
N LEU A 170 17.06 -16.88 -23.45
CA LEU A 170 16.45 -15.85 -22.63
C LEU A 170 17.46 -14.72 -22.33
N THR A 171 18.68 -15.08 -21.98
CA THR A 171 19.78 -14.12 -21.79
C THR A 171 20.03 -13.28 -23.05
N GLN A 172 19.96 -13.89 -24.24
CA GLN A 172 20.03 -13.17 -25.52
C GLN A 172 18.91 -12.14 -25.68
N LYS A 173 17.73 -12.37 -25.10
CA LYS A 173 16.61 -11.42 -25.11
C LYS A 173 16.74 -10.31 -24.05
N LEU A 174 17.42 -10.58 -22.94
CA LEU A 174 17.68 -9.59 -21.91
C LEU A 174 18.80 -8.61 -22.30
N ALA A 175 19.84 -9.09 -22.97
CA ALA A 175 21.04 -8.33 -23.29
C ALA A 175 20.79 -6.97 -23.98
N PRO A 176 19.88 -6.83 -24.96
CA PRO A 176 19.56 -5.54 -25.55
C PRO A 176 19.02 -4.52 -24.55
N SER A 177 18.21 -4.97 -23.59
CA SER A 177 17.66 -4.09 -22.54
C SER A 177 18.74 -3.58 -21.60
N ILE A 178 19.69 -4.44 -21.25
CA ILE A 178 20.84 -4.06 -20.40
C ILE A 178 21.76 -3.11 -21.15
N GLN A 179 22.04 -3.37 -22.43
CA GLN A 179 22.84 -2.46 -23.25
C GLN A 179 22.16 -1.10 -23.41
N ALA A 180 20.83 -1.07 -23.64
CA ALA A 180 20.07 0.17 -23.74
C ALA A 180 20.13 0.98 -22.44
N PHE A 181 20.02 0.32 -21.28
CA PHE A 181 20.18 0.98 -19.99
C PHE A 181 21.60 1.58 -19.82
N ALA A 182 22.63 0.82 -20.18
CA ALA A 182 24.00 1.31 -20.14
C ALA A 182 24.20 2.54 -21.03
N ASP A 183 23.65 2.50 -22.24
CA ASP A 183 23.74 3.61 -23.20
C ASP A 183 23.00 4.86 -22.71
N GLU A 184 21.79 4.70 -22.17
CA GLU A 184 20.95 5.79 -21.63
C GLU A 184 21.64 6.50 -20.45
N HIS A 185 22.26 5.73 -19.58
CA HIS A 185 22.91 6.27 -18.37
C HIS A 185 24.42 6.47 -18.51
N HIS A 186 24.98 6.27 -19.71
CA HIS A 186 26.40 6.47 -20.03
C HIS A 186 27.36 5.63 -19.17
N PHE A 187 26.97 4.41 -18.87
CA PHE A 187 27.82 3.43 -18.20
C PHE A 187 28.63 2.62 -19.19
N ASP A 188 29.86 2.30 -18.80
CA ASP A 188 30.64 1.26 -19.49
C ASP A 188 30.07 -0.12 -19.11
N LEU A 189 29.67 -0.88 -20.14
CA LEU A 189 29.15 -2.22 -20.00
C LEU A 189 30.09 -3.23 -20.67
N LEU A 190 30.60 -4.19 -19.90
CA LEU A 190 31.36 -5.30 -20.44
C LEU A 190 30.58 -6.61 -20.28
N GLY A 191 30.24 -7.22 -21.40
CA GLY A 191 29.69 -8.58 -21.44
C GLY A 191 30.79 -9.63 -21.17
N ILE A 192 30.52 -10.53 -20.18
CA ILE A 192 31.44 -11.60 -19.81
C ILE A 192 30.76 -12.94 -20.08
N SER A 193 31.20 -13.60 -21.13
CA SER A 193 30.70 -14.94 -21.51
C SER A 193 31.35 -16.03 -20.67
N THR A 194 30.54 -16.90 -20.09
CA THR A 194 30.98 -18.08 -19.31
C THR A 194 31.08 -19.34 -20.18
N ASP A 195 30.33 -19.40 -21.28
CA ASP A 195 30.26 -20.55 -22.21
C ASP A 195 31.00 -20.35 -23.55
N GLN A 196 31.81 -19.29 -23.64
CA GLN A 196 32.59 -18.93 -24.81
C GLN A 196 31.73 -18.47 -26.02
N THR A 197 30.46 -18.26 -25.86
CA THR A 197 29.55 -17.76 -26.90
C THR A 197 29.24 -16.28 -26.64
N PHE A 198 29.47 -15.42 -27.64
CA PHE A 198 29.17 -13.99 -27.49
C PHE A 198 27.75 -13.64 -27.93
N ILE A 199 27.15 -12.68 -27.21
CA ILE A 199 25.90 -12.07 -27.60
C ILE A 199 26.18 -10.82 -28.44
N THR A 200 25.69 -10.80 -29.67
CA THR A 200 25.99 -9.75 -30.68
C THR A 200 25.39 -8.38 -30.31
N ASN A 201 24.37 -8.34 -29.48
CA ASN A 201 23.70 -7.11 -29.07
C ASN A 201 24.42 -6.34 -27.93
N LEU A 202 25.54 -6.86 -27.46
CA LEU A 202 26.44 -6.19 -26.52
C LEU A 202 27.60 -5.56 -27.30
N LYS A 203 27.95 -4.31 -26.98
CA LYS A 203 29.02 -3.57 -27.68
C LYS A 203 30.38 -4.18 -27.39
N GLU A 204 30.63 -4.55 -26.15
CA GLU A 204 31.88 -5.16 -25.72
C GLU A 204 31.65 -6.52 -25.06
N ASN A 205 32.43 -7.50 -25.46
CA ASN A 205 32.38 -8.87 -24.95
C ASN A 205 33.78 -9.42 -24.68
N ARG A 206 33.90 -10.16 -23.59
CA ARG A 206 35.12 -10.93 -23.26
C ARG A 206 34.75 -12.32 -22.74
N HIS A 207 35.66 -13.26 -22.93
CA HIS A 207 35.58 -14.56 -22.28
C HIS A 207 35.97 -14.46 -20.80
N ASN A 208 35.23 -15.12 -19.93
CA ASN A 208 35.43 -15.05 -18.49
C ASN A 208 36.82 -15.53 -18.05
N GLN A 209 37.34 -16.61 -18.65
CA GLN A 209 38.61 -17.22 -18.27
C GLN A 209 38.75 -17.48 -16.77
N GLY A 210 37.63 -17.69 -16.06
CA GLY A 210 37.64 -17.94 -14.61
C GLY A 210 37.87 -16.70 -13.73
N LYS A 211 37.90 -15.48 -14.30
CA LYS A 211 38.21 -14.25 -13.55
C LYS A 211 37.04 -13.74 -12.70
N VAL A 212 35.80 -13.94 -13.16
CA VAL A 212 34.60 -13.51 -12.46
C VAL A 212 33.76 -14.73 -12.12
N THR A 213 33.49 -14.91 -10.84
CA THR A 213 32.62 -16.00 -10.34
C THR A 213 31.33 -15.43 -9.82
N VAL A 214 30.21 -15.95 -10.32
CA VAL A 214 28.85 -15.57 -9.91
C VAL A 214 28.06 -16.82 -9.49
N PRO A 215 27.14 -16.70 -8.51
CA PRO A 215 26.32 -17.83 -8.10
C PRO A 215 25.30 -18.26 -9.17
N PHE A 216 24.83 -17.32 -10.00
CA PHE A 216 23.86 -17.54 -11.07
C PHE A 216 24.15 -16.67 -12.28
N THR A 217 23.79 -17.16 -13.47
CA THR A 217 23.76 -16.40 -14.71
C THR A 217 22.31 -16.23 -15.21
N PRO A 218 21.94 -15.14 -15.86
CA PRO A 218 22.73 -13.93 -16.04
C PRO A 218 22.90 -13.14 -14.74
N ALA A 219 24.01 -12.38 -14.62
CA ALA A 219 24.29 -11.54 -13.46
C ALA A 219 24.75 -10.16 -13.89
N LEU A 220 24.34 -9.14 -13.14
CA LEU A 220 24.81 -7.77 -13.25
C LEU A 220 25.63 -7.41 -12.00
N ILE A 221 26.85 -6.92 -12.22
CA ILE A 221 27.78 -6.59 -11.15
C ILE A 221 28.38 -5.21 -11.44
N LEU A 222 28.20 -4.28 -10.50
CA LEU A 222 28.93 -3.02 -10.52
C LEU A 222 30.41 -3.27 -10.27
N VAL A 223 31.25 -2.56 -11.01
CA VAL A 223 32.70 -2.67 -10.90
C VAL A 223 33.31 -1.29 -10.93
N HIS A 224 34.16 -0.99 -9.96
CA HIS A 224 34.97 0.21 -9.99
C HIS A 224 36.37 -0.17 -10.52
N PRO A 225 36.76 0.30 -11.73
CA PRO A 225 37.98 -0.17 -12.40
C PRO A 225 39.27 0.18 -11.63
N ASP A 226 39.33 1.31 -10.96
CA ASP A 226 40.51 1.78 -10.27
C ASP A 226 40.74 1.05 -8.92
N THR A 227 39.66 0.72 -8.21
CA THR A 227 39.75 0.05 -6.89
C THR A 227 39.60 -1.48 -6.99
N GLY A 228 39.02 -1.96 -8.08
CA GLY A 228 38.66 -3.38 -8.25
C GLY A 228 37.45 -3.79 -7.39
N GLU A 229 36.75 -2.84 -6.77
CA GLU A 229 35.57 -3.13 -5.98
C GLU A 229 34.44 -3.63 -6.86
N MET A 230 33.75 -4.70 -6.39
CA MET A 230 32.62 -5.30 -7.08
C MET A 230 31.41 -5.37 -6.16
N LYS A 231 30.26 -4.90 -6.67
CA LYS A 231 28.96 -4.95 -5.95
C LYS A 231 27.90 -5.62 -6.83
N PRO A 232 27.27 -6.70 -6.38
CA PRO A 232 26.20 -7.31 -7.17
C PRO A 232 24.99 -6.38 -7.26
N LEU A 233 24.42 -6.21 -8.46
CA LEU A 233 23.18 -5.50 -8.70
C LEU A 233 21.98 -6.44 -8.84
N ALA A 234 22.16 -7.50 -9.64
CA ALA A 234 21.07 -8.43 -9.90
C ALA A 234 21.58 -9.80 -10.35
N TYR A 235 20.78 -10.81 -10.06
CA TYR A 235 20.93 -12.15 -10.60
C TYR A 235 19.62 -12.53 -11.30
N GLY A 236 19.71 -13.16 -12.47
CA GLY A 236 18.54 -13.51 -13.29
C GLY A 236 17.98 -12.31 -14.06
N TRP A 237 16.67 -12.31 -14.20
CA TRP A 237 15.95 -11.34 -15.04
C TRP A 237 15.63 -10.08 -14.23
N ILE A 238 15.84 -8.91 -14.83
CA ILE A 238 15.56 -7.62 -14.22
C ILE A 238 15.01 -6.65 -15.25
N SER A 239 14.02 -5.86 -14.87
CA SER A 239 13.52 -4.73 -15.65
C SER A 239 14.43 -3.50 -15.49
N GLN A 240 14.38 -2.56 -16.44
CA GLN A 240 15.13 -1.30 -16.32
C GLN A 240 14.67 -0.48 -15.10
N THR A 241 13.37 -0.50 -14.79
CA THR A 241 12.83 0.18 -13.62
C THR A 241 13.36 -0.42 -12.30
N ASP A 242 13.39 -1.76 -12.20
CA ASP A 242 13.96 -2.43 -11.03
C ASP A 242 15.46 -2.19 -10.95
N LEU A 243 16.15 -2.11 -12.08
CA LEU A 243 17.58 -1.84 -12.12
C LEU A 243 17.90 -0.45 -11.55
N LEU A 244 17.09 0.58 -11.84
CA LEU A 244 17.20 1.90 -11.19
C LEU A 244 17.09 1.81 -9.68
N GLY A 245 16.14 1.03 -9.17
CA GLY A 245 16.00 0.76 -7.73
C GLY A 245 17.24 0.08 -7.16
N ARG A 246 17.79 -0.93 -7.84
CA ARG A 246 19.00 -1.62 -7.39
C ARG A 246 20.22 -0.71 -7.32
N PHE A 247 20.40 0.17 -8.30
CA PHE A 247 21.46 1.18 -8.24
C PHE A 247 21.30 2.10 -7.05
N TYR A 248 20.10 2.61 -6.81
CA TYR A 248 19.80 3.44 -5.64
C TYR A 248 20.10 2.73 -4.32
N ASN A 249 19.68 1.47 -4.19
CA ASN A 249 19.93 0.67 -3.00
C ASN A 249 21.44 0.49 -2.75
N VAL A 250 22.21 0.19 -3.79
CA VAL A 250 23.67 0.04 -3.68
C VAL A 250 24.35 1.38 -3.36
N ALA A 251 23.92 2.47 -4.00
CA ALA A 251 24.46 3.81 -3.74
C ALA A 251 24.19 4.29 -2.32
N THR A 252 23.03 3.94 -1.74
CA THR A 252 22.65 4.30 -0.38
C THR A 252 23.06 3.26 0.67
N ASP A 253 23.77 2.21 0.27
CA ASP A 253 24.17 1.09 1.13
C ASP A 253 22.94 0.48 1.86
N PHE A 254 21.82 0.37 1.14
CA PHE A 254 20.52 -0.15 1.61
C PHE A 254 19.94 0.55 2.86
N LYS A 255 20.39 1.78 3.15
CA LYS A 255 19.92 2.55 4.31
C LYS A 255 18.64 3.31 4.08
N THR A 256 18.31 3.56 2.82
CA THR A 256 17.14 4.33 2.42
C THR A 256 16.16 3.42 1.69
N SER A 257 14.88 3.47 2.08
CA SER A 257 13.81 2.73 1.39
C SER A 257 13.63 3.26 -0.04
N ASP A 258 13.31 2.38 -0.97
CA ASP A 258 13.05 2.66 -2.38
C ASP A 258 11.59 2.40 -2.81
N PHE A 259 10.69 2.20 -1.83
CA PHE A 259 9.25 2.00 -2.04
C PHE A 259 8.38 2.89 -1.16
#